data_f280323d67c0b798f2f8a5cc803e5638
#
_entry.id   f280323d67c0b798f2f8a5cc803e5638
#
_cell.length_a   1.000
_cell.length_b   1.000
_cell.length_c   1.000
_cell.angle_alpha   90.00
_cell.angle_beta   90.00
_cell.angle_gamma   90.00
#
_symmetry.space_group_name_H-M   'P 1'
#
loop_
_entity.id
_entity.type
_entity.pdbx_description
1 polymer ?
#
loop_
_entity_poly.entity_id
_entity_poly.type
_entity_poly.pdbx_seq_one_letter_code
_entity_poly.pdbx_strand_id
1 'polypeptide(L)'
;SVLEIRKGFGVGIITCFIRAEGRPLGVIANNPHHLAGAIDSDGADKGARFMQLCDAFDIPILSLMDCPGIMVGPEVEATGLVRHSVRMFNTGANLTTPLFGVVVRKAYGLGVQAMCGASSLEGFFTVAWPTAEFAGMNIEGAVKLGYRKELMSIEAVSYTHLRAHETV
;
A
#
# COMPACT_ATOMS: atom_id res chain seq x y z
N SER A 1 5.49 16.19 17.94
CA SER A 1 5.57 17.13 16.80
C SER A 1 5.52 16.32 15.51
N VAL A 2 4.82 16.83 14.48
CA VAL A 2 4.73 16.22 13.16
C VAL A 2 5.24 17.23 12.15
N LEU A 3 6.12 16.79 11.24
CA LEU A 3 6.61 17.58 10.13
C LEU A 3 6.27 16.83 8.83
N GLU A 4 5.21 17.25 8.14
CA GLU A 4 4.82 16.66 6.85
C GLU A 4 5.75 17.14 5.74
N ILE A 5 6.22 16.22 4.91
CA ILE A 5 7.11 16.47 3.79
C ILE A 5 6.36 16.31 2.47
N ARG A 6 6.53 17.29 1.56
CA ARG A 6 5.95 17.27 0.20
C ARG A 6 4.42 17.11 0.17
N LYS A 7 3.71 17.79 1.06
CA LYS A 7 2.24 17.73 1.19
C LYS A 7 1.49 17.95 -0.14
N GLY A 8 1.98 18.83 -1.01
CA GLY A 8 1.35 19.18 -2.29
C GLY A 8 1.69 18.25 -3.47
N PHE A 9 2.48 17.18 -3.27
CA PHE A 9 2.88 16.25 -4.32
C PHE A 9 2.59 14.81 -3.88
N GLY A 10 2.13 13.96 -4.82
CA GLY A 10 1.84 12.55 -4.56
C GLY A 10 0.89 12.38 -3.37
N VAL A 11 -0.27 13.03 -3.44
CA VAL A 11 -1.22 13.15 -2.31
C VAL A 11 -1.78 11.81 -1.83
N GLY A 12 -1.64 10.75 -2.62
CA GLY A 12 -2.00 9.38 -2.26
C GLY A 12 -1.10 8.76 -1.18
N ILE A 13 0.10 9.32 -1.01
CA ILE A 13 1.05 8.92 0.04
C ILE A 13 1.35 10.11 0.95
N ILE A 14 1.16 9.92 2.24
CA ILE A 14 1.56 10.86 3.28
C ILE A 14 2.97 10.50 3.73
N THR A 15 3.85 11.50 3.81
CA THR A 15 5.22 11.34 4.34
C THR A 15 5.49 12.39 5.38
N CYS A 16 5.91 11.99 6.56
CA CYS A 16 6.23 12.94 7.62
C CYS A 16 7.31 12.42 8.56
N PHE A 17 7.97 13.33 9.26
CA PHE A 17 8.80 13.02 10.41
C PHE A 17 8.03 13.28 11.71
N ILE A 18 8.17 12.35 12.64
CA ILE A 18 7.61 12.46 13.99
C ILE A 18 8.69 12.21 15.04
N ARG A 19 8.34 12.44 16.29
CA ARG A 19 9.11 11.94 17.44
C ARG A 19 8.23 10.99 18.25
N ALA A 20 8.70 9.77 18.42
CA ALA A 20 8.11 8.76 19.31
C ALA A 20 9.03 8.64 20.55
N GLU A 21 8.56 9.05 21.72
CA GLU A 21 9.35 9.07 22.95
C GLU A 21 10.70 9.81 22.79
N GLY A 22 10.67 10.94 22.05
CA GLY A 22 11.85 11.75 21.76
C GLY A 22 12.71 11.27 20.59
N ARG A 23 12.56 10.04 20.12
CA ARG A 23 13.33 9.46 19.00
C ARG A 23 12.74 9.87 17.66
N PRO A 24 13.56 10.25 16.66
CA PRO A 24 13.09 10.57 15.32
C PRO A 24 12.59 9.30 14.62
N LEU A 25 11.50 9.45 13.88
CA LEU A 25 10.89 8.39 13.11
C LEU A 25 10.29 8.96 11.82
N GLY A 26 10.59 8.36 10.68
CA GLY A 26 9.91 8.63 9.42
C GLY A 26 8.60 7.86 9.36
N VAL A 27 7.55 8.49 8.87
CA VAL A 27 6.25 7.84 8.66
C VAL A 27 5.89 7.95 7.19
N ILE A 28 5.54 6.80 6.60
CA ILE A 28 4.91 6.70 5.28
C ILE A 28 3.53 6.08 5.47
N ALA A 29 2.49 6.68 4.90
CA ALA A 29 1.13 6.18 5.05
C ALA A 29 0.34 6.32 3.75
N ASN A 30 -0.57 5.38 3.48
CA ASN A 30 -1.56 5.55 2.42
C ASN A 30 -2.59 6.61 2.83
N ASN A 31 -3.01 7.44 1.89
CA ASN A 31 -4.08 8.40 2.09
C ASN A 31 -5.39 7.87 1.48
N PRO A 32 -6.32 7.33 2.28
CA PRO A 32 -7.55 6.75 1.74
C PRO A 32 -8.51 7.79 1.11
N HIS A 33 -8.30 9.09 1.34
CA HIS A 33 -9.06 10.15 0.68
C HIS A 33 -8.66 10.38 -0.80
N HIS A 34 -7.52 9.81 -1.23
CA HIS A 34 -7.07 9.81 -2.62
C HIS A 34 -7.04 8.37 -3.15
N LEU A 35 -7.80 8.10 -4.21
CA LEU A 35 -7.89 6.78 -4.86
C LEU A 35 -8.11 5.61 -3.86
N ALA A 36 -8.85 5.86 -2.78
CA ALA A 36 -9.09 4.91 -1.68
C ALA A 36 -7.80 4.34 -1.05
N GLY A 37 -6.66 5.03 -1.16
CA GLY A 37 -5.36 4.62 -0.67
C GLY A 37 -4.49 3.86 -1.69
N ALA A 38 -4.95 3.70 -2.93
CA ALA A 38 -4.16 3.07 -3.98
C ALA A 38 -2.93 3.93 -4.34
N ILE A 39 -1.86 3.26 -4.72
CA ILE A 39 -0.61 3.91 -5.09
C ILE A 39 -0.63 4.24 -6.58
N ASP A 40 -0.50 5.53 -6.91
CA ASP A 40 -0.28 6.05 -8.24
C ASP A 40 1.20 6.36 -8.51
N SER A 41 1.53 6.86 -9.69
CA SER A 41 2.90 7.16 -10.10
C SER A 41 3.58 8.20 -9.20
N ASP A 42 2.88 9.28 -8.89
CA ASP A 42 3.40 10.35 -8.02
C ASP A 42 3.55 9.90 -6.58
N GLY A 43 2.58 9.11 -6.07
CA GLY A 43 2.64 8.51 -4.75
C GLY A 43 3.82 7.56 -4.61
N ALA A 44 4.06 6.72 -5.61
CA ALA A 44 5.20 5.80 -5.65
C ALA A 44 6.55 6.55 -5.63
N ASP A 45 6.68 7.59 -6.44
CA ASP A 45 7.90 8.43 -6.45
C ASP A 45 8.11 9.16 -5.12
N LYS A 46 7.04 9.69 -4.52
CA LYS A 46 7.11 10.34 -3.20
C LYS A 46 7.55 9.37 -2.13
N GLY A 47 6.94 8.17 -2.09
CA GLY A 47 7.28 7.11 -1.14
C GLY A 47 8.74 6.68 -1.27
N ALA A 48 9.18 6.37 -2.49
CA ALA A 48 10.56 5.98 -2.75
C ALA A 48 11.57 7.04 -2.30
N ARG A 49 11.34 8.31 -2.66
CA ARG A 49 12.24 9.41 -2.27
C ARG A 49 12.26 9.65 -0.76
N PHE A 50 11.15 9.46 -0.09
CA PHE A 50 11.09 9.59 1.37
C PHE A 50 11.81 8.44 2.06
N MET A 51 11.66 7.21 1.59
CA MET A 51 12.43 6.06 2.09
C MET A 51 13.94 6.28 1.92
N GLN A 52 14.40 6.76 0.76
CA GLN A 52 15.80 7.12 0.53
C GLN A 52 16.29 8.23 1.48
N LEU A 53 15.44 9.22 1.75
CA LEU A 53 15.78 10.29 2.69
C LEU A 53 15.94 9.73 4.12
N CYS A 54 15.05 8.88 4.57
CA CYS A 54 15.14 8.24 5.88
C CYS A 54 16.41 7.39 5.98
N ASP A 55 16.69 6.58 4.97
CA ASP A 55 17.85 5.69 4.91
C ASP A 55 19.17 6.48 4.95
N ALA A 56 19.26 7.59 4.20
CA ALA A 56 20.44 8.45 4.17
C ALA A 56 20.79 9.11 5.52
N PHE A 57 19.84 9.18 6.44
CA PHE A 57 20.01 9.77 7.78
C PHE A 57 19.81 8.77 8.92
N ASP A 58 19.82 7.48 8.64
CA ASP A 58 19.61 6.39 9.60
C ASP A 58 18.32 6.57 10.44
N ILE A 59 17.26 7.10 9.83
CA ILE A 59 15.96 7.32 10.47
C ILE A 59 15.09 6.09 10.23
N PRO A 60 14.68 5.33 11.27
CA PRO A 60 13.74 4.23 11.13
C PRO A 60 12.43 4.68 10.52
N ILE A 61 11.76 3.78 9.78
CA ILE A 61 10.54 4.08 9.03
C ILE A 61 9.37 3.29 9.61
N LEU A 62 8.26 3.98 9.90
CA LEU A 62 6.96 3.40 10.20
C LEU A 62 6.07 3.48 8.96
N SER A 63 5.66 2.35 8.43
CA SER A 63 4.72 2.26 7.32
C SER A 63 3.32 1.93 7.82
N LEU A 64 2.37 2.85 7.61
CA LEU A 64 0.96 2.68 7.96
C LEU A 64 0.17 2.35 6.70
N MET A 65 -0.33 1.13 6.60
CA MET A 65 -0.92 0.61 5.38
C MET A 65 -2.44 0.56 5.44
N ASP A 66 -3.06 1.24 4.48
CA ASP A 66 -4.46 1.10 4.10
C ASP A 66 -4.52 1.16 2.57
N CYS A 67 -4.06 0.08 1.93
CA CYS A 67 -3.72 0.05 0.52
C CYS A 67 -4.53 -1.03 -0.23
N PRO A 68 -5.42 -0.64 -1.15
CA PRO A 68 -6.14 -1.58 -2.01
C PRO A 68 -5.29 -2.12 -3.17
N GLY A 69 -4.06 -1.63 -3.34
CA GLY A 69 -3.15 -2.04 -4.40
C GLY A 69 -2.44 -0.88 -5.08
N ILE A 70 -1.73 -1.18 -6.16
CA ILE A 70 -1.23 -0.19 -7.11
C ILE A 70 -2.33 0.06 -8.13
N MET A 71 -2.47 1.30 -8.61
CA MET A 71 -3.45 1.66 -9.62
C MET A 71 -3.29 0.83 -10.90
N VAL A 72 -4.39 0.57 -11.59
CA VAL A 72 -4.44 -0.17 -12.85
C VAL A 72 -5.32 0.56 -13.86
N GLY A 73 -5.07 0.33 -15.13
CA GLY A 73 -5.87 0.85 -16.22
C GLY A 73 -5.08 1.60 -17.29
N PRO A 74 -5.61 1.72 -18.51
CA PRO A 74 -4.87 2.28 -19.65
C PRO A 74 -4.37 3.72 -19.42
N GLU A 75 -5.17 4.55 -18.79
CA GLU A 75 -4.80 5.95 -18.49
C GLU A 75 -3.64 6.03 -17.50
N VAL A 76 -3.66 5.16 -16.49
CA VAL A 76 -2.61 5.10 -15.47
C VAL A 76 -1.34 4.47 -16.02
N GLU A 77 -1.46 3.44 -16.85
CA GLU A 77 -0.33 2.82 -17.56
C GLU A 77 0.40 3.83 -18.46
N ALA A 78 -0.33 4.75 -19.09
CA ALA A 78 0.24 5.83 -19.91
C ALA A 78 1.14 6.79 -19.10
N THR A 79 0.99 6.85 -17.78
CA THR A 79 1.87 7.65 -16.89
C THR A 79 3.21 6.95 -16.61
N GLY A 80 3.42 5.72 -17.09
CA GLY A 80 4.59 4.92 -16.78
C GLY A 80 4.56 4.33 -15.36
N LEU A 81 3.37 4.02 -14.83
CA LEU A 81 3.15 3.56 -13.47
C LEU A 81 4.09 2.45 -13.02
N VAL A 82 4.32 1.43 -13.86
CA VAL A 82 5.22 0.31 -13.53
C VAL A 82 6.62 0.82 -13.22
N ARG A 83 7.14 1.74 -14.03
CA ARG A 83 8.47 2.35 -13.83
C ARG A 83 8.55 3.13 -12.51
N HIS A 84 7.49 3.85 -12.15
CA HIS A 84 7.43 4.64 -10.92
C HIS A 84 7.26 3.72 -9.70
N SER A 85 6.37 2.74 -9.76
CA SER A 85 6.15 1.81 -8.67
C SER A 85 7.37 0.93 -8.37
N VAL A 86 8.10 0.48 -9.38
CA VAL A 86 9.35 -0.30 -9.22
C VAL A 86 10.40 0.47 -8.44
N ARG A 87 10.45 1.79 -8.51
CA ARG A 87 11.37 2.58 -7.65
C ARG A 87 11.10 2.37 -6.18
N MET A 88 9.83 2.30 -5.78
CA MET A 88 9.46 2.06 -4.39
C MET A 88 9.93 0.68 -3.92
N PHE A 89 9.75 -0.35 -4.75
CA PHE A 89 10.25 -1.70 -4.48
C PHE A 89 11.78 -1.74 -4.39
N ASN A 90 12.48 -1.18 -5.38
CA ASN A 90 13.94 -1.15 -5.39
C ASN A 90 14.50 -0.39 -4.19
N THR A 91 13.90 0.72 -3.83
CA THR A 91 14.31 1.47 -2.64
C THR A 91 14.07 0.67 -1.39
N GLY A 92 12.88 0.07 -1.25
CA GLY A 92 12.53 -0.75 -0.10
C GLY A 92 13.46 -1.95 0.10
N ALA A 93 13.78 -2.65 -0.99
CA ALA A 93 14.69 -3.81 -0.96
C ALA A 93 16.15 -3.47 -0.62
N ASN A 94 16.54 -2.20 -0.74
CA ASN A 94 17.90 -1.73 -0.44
C ASN A 94 17.98 -0.88 0.84
N LEU A 95 16.91 -0.79 1.62
CA LEU A 95 16.93 -0.07 2.89
C LEU A 95 17.89 -0.74 3.88
N THR A 96 18.74 0.08 4.50
CA THR A 96 19.59 -0.34 5.61
C THR A 96 19.00 0.04 6.96
N THR A 97 18.10 1.03 6.98
CA THR A 97 17.38 1.45 8.17
C THR A 97 16.15 0.57 8.42
N PRO A 98 15.78 0.30 9.69
CA PRO A 98 14.64 -0.54 10.02
C PRO A 98 13.31 0.03 9.47
N LEU A 99 12.49 -0.82 8.85
CA LEU A 99 11.13 -0.54 8.45
C LEU A 99 10.15 -1.37 9.25
N PHE A 100 9.18 -0.71 9.88
CA PHE A 100 8.12 -1.30 10.68
C PHE A 100 6.80 -1.17 9.94
N GLY A 101 6.17 -2.28 9.59
CA GLY A 101 4.89 -2.31 8.89
C GLY A 101 3.70 -2.43 9.86
N VAL A 102 2.69 -1.59 9.68
CA VAL A 102 1.41 -1.71 10.39
C VAL A 102 0.26 -1.67 9.38
N VAL A 103 -0.48 -2.77 9.27
CA VAL A 103 -1.69 -2.82 8.46
C VAL A 103 -2.84 -2.26 9.28
N VAL A 104 -3.34 -1.11 8.86
CA VAL A 104 -4.43 -0.40 9.56
C VAL A 104 -5.80 -0.96 9.12
N ARG A 105 -5.99 -1.19 7.81
CA ARG A 105 -7.23 -1.71 7.27
C ARG A 105 -6.98 -2.67 6.10
N LYS A 106 -6.62 -2.19 4.93
CA LYS A 106 -6.43 -2.98 3.70
C LYS A 106 -4.97 -3.20 3.39
N ALA A 107 -4.63 -4.40 2.96
CA ALA A 107 -3.29 -4.78 2.52
C ALA A 107 -3.39 -5.72 1.33
N TYR A 108 -3.58 -5.15 0.11
CA TYR A 108 -3.82 -5.94 -1.09
C TYR A 108 -2.68 -5.85 -2.09
N GLY A 109 -2.29 -7.02 -2.60
CA GLY A 109 -1.42 -7.19 -3.76
C GLY A 109 -0.07 -6.50 -3.64
N LEU A 110 0.42 -5.99 -4.76
CA LEU A 110 1.73 -5.35 -4.86
C LEU A 110 1.83 -4.03 -4.07
N GLY A 111 0.70 -3.35 -3.82
CA GLY A 111 0.69 -2.10 -3.06
C GLY A 111 1.20 -2.29 -1.64
N VAL A 112 0.76 -3.35 -0.95
CA VAL A 112 1.26 -3.66 0.40
C VAL A 112 2.73 -4.04 0.37
N GLN A 113 3.18 -4.78 -0.63
CA GLN A 113 4.60 -5.14 -0.74
C GLN A 113 5.48 -3.89 -0.92
N ALA A 114 5.05 -2.92 -1.76
CA ALA A 114 5.75 -1.65 -1.91
C ALA A 114 5.85 -0.88 -0.58
N MET A 115 4.78 -0.90 0.22
CA MET A 115 4.74 -0.25 1.54
C MET A 115 5.53 -1.00 2.62
N CYS A 116 5.76 -2.32 2.45
CA CYS A 116 6.52 -3.16 3.38
C CYS A 116 8.02 -3.25 3.05
N GLY A 117 8.56 -2.42 2.17
CA GLY A 117 9.97 -2.49 1.79
C GLY A 117 10.27 -3.61 0.79
N ALA A 118 9.43 -3.75 -0.26
CA ALA A 118 9.46 -4.75 -1.32
C ALA A 118 8.92 -6.14 -0.93
N SER A 119 8.94 -6.51 0.34
CA SER A 119 8.37 -7.77 0.83
C SER A 119 7.95 -7.63 2.28
N SER A 120 6.83 -8.23 2.65
CA SER A 120 6.41 -8.30 4.06
C SER A 120 7.37 -9.10 4.94
N LEU A 121 8.31 -9.82 4.34
CA LEU A 121 9.33 -10.62 5.03
C LEU A 121 10.67 -9.89 5.18
N GLU A 122 10.89 -8.82 4.43
CA GLU A 122 12.15 -8.06 4.44
C GLU A 122 12.17 -6.94 5.50
N GLY A 123 10.99 -6.43 5.89
CA GLY A 123 10.87 -5.44 6.97
C GLY A 123 11.31 -6.01 8.33
N PHE A 124 11.64 -5.12 9.27
CA PHE A 124 12.00 -5.53 10.63
C PHE A 124 10.89 -6.31 11.32
N PHE A 125 9.65 -5.85 11.18
CA PHE A 125 8.42 -6.61 11.44
C PHE A 125 7.22 -5.98 10.72
N THR A 126 6.17 -6.79 10.53
CA THR A 126 4.86 -6.32 10.07
C THR A 126 3.79 -6.85 11.02
N VAL A 127 2.95 -5.95 11.52
CA VAL A 127 1.80 -6.26 12.37
C VAL A 127 0.51 -5.71 11.76
N ALA A 128 -0.62 -6.18 12.25
CA ALA A 128 -1.93 -5.77 11.75
C ALA A 128 -2.92 -5.52 12.87
N TRP A 129 -3.83 -4.59 12.66
CA TRP A 129 -5.01 -4.48 13.50
C TRP A 129 -5.89 -5.73 13.37
N PRO A 130 -6.66 -6.12 14.41
CA PRO A 130 -7.53 -7.29 14.33
C PRO A 130 -8.58 -7.25 13.22
N THR A 131 -8.91 -6.05 12.74
CA THR A 131 -9.87 -5.80 11.65
C THR A 131 -9.19 -5.61 10.29
N ALA A 132 -7.89 -5.85 10.19
CA ALA A 132 -7.15 -5.71 8.95
C ALA A 132 -7.47 -6.85 7.97
N GLU A 133 -7.49 -6.51 6.70
CA GLU A 133 -7.78 -7.44 5.60
C GLU A 133 -6.53 -7.62 4.72
N PHE A 134 -6.22 -8.88 4.43
CA PHE A 134 -5.08 -9.26 3.57
C PHE A 134 -5.57 -10.08 2.39
N ALA A 135 -5.17 -9.75 1.18
CA ALA A 135 -5.46 -10.54 0.00
C ALA A 135 -4.52 -10.22 -1.17
N GLY A 136 -4.46 -11.10 -2.17
CA GLY A 136 -3.82 -10.79 -3.45
C GLY A 136 -4.54 -9.68 -4.19
N MET A 137 -5.87 -9.59 -4.02
CA MET A 137 -6.73 -8.49 -4.47
C MET A 137 -7.98 -8.44 -3.59
N ASN A 138 -8.80 -7.40 -3.75
CA ASN A 138 -10.10 -7.33 -3.10
C ASN A 138 -10.95 -8.56 -3.45
N ILE A 139 -11.59 -9.20 -2.46
CA ILE A 139 -12.35 -10.45 -2.63
C ILE A 139 -13.48 -10.28 -3.67
N GLU A 140 -14.21 -9.16 -3.64
CA GLU A 140 -15.25 -8.88 -4.63
C GLU A 140 -14.70 -8.80 -6.06
N GLY A 141 -13.53 -8.18 -6.24
CA GLY A 141 -12.82 -8.14 -7.51
C GLY A 141 -12.37 -9.53 -7.98
N ALA A 142 -11.86 -10.35 -7.05
CA ALA A 142 -11.43 -11.72 -7.33
C ALA A 142 -12.61 -12.58 -7.78
N VAL A 143 -13.76 -12.51 -7.09
CA VAL A 143 -15.00 -13.22 -7.46
C VAL A 143 -15.49 -12.76 -8.83
N LYS A 144 -15.57 -11.45 -9.09
CA LYS A 144 -15.97 -10.90 -10.39
C LYS A 144 -15.06 -11.36 -11.54
N LEU A 145 -13.77 -11.52 -11.26
CA LEU A 145 -12.80 -11.97 -12.25
C LEU A 145 -12.89 -13.48 -12.48
N GLY A 146 -12.87 -14.27 -11.40
CA GLY A 146 -12.87 -15.73 -11.45
C GLY A 146 -14.19 -16.34 -11.94
N TYR A 147 -15.30 -15.75 -11.52
CA TYR A 147 -16.65 -16.25 -11.83
C TYR A 147 -17.43 -15.34 -12.78
N ARG A 148 -16.70 -14.63 -13.68
CA ARG A 148 -17.31 -13.66 -14.58
C ARG A 148 -18.44 -14.25 -15.45
N LYS A 149 -18.27 -15.47 -15.96
CA LYS A 149 -19.28 -16.13 -16.82
C LYS A 149 -20.51 -16.51 -16.00
N GLU A 150 -20.30 -17.09 -14.83
CA GLU A 150 -21.34 -17.51 -13.91
C GLU A 150 -22.15 -16.31 -13.42
N LEU A 151 -21.46 -15.22 -13.01
CA LEU A 151 -22.10 -14.00 -12.54
C LEU A 151 -22.94 -13.31 -13.62
N MET A 152 -22.54 -13.40 -14.89
CA MET A 152 -23.35 -12.87 -16.00
C MET A 152 -24.62 -13.71 -16.27
N SER A 153 -24.68 -14.94 -15.79
CA SER A 153 -25.82 -15.86 -15.92
C SER A 153 -26.74 -15.91 -14.72
N ILE A 154 -26.40 -15.24 -13.63
CA ILE A 154 -27.13 -15.32 -12.35
C ILE A 154 -27.78 -13.97 -12.05
N GLU A 155 -29.08 -13.96 -11.73
CA GLU A 155 -29.78 -12.78 -11.22
C GLU A 155 -29.23 -12.36 -9.83
N ALA A 156 -29.29 -11.06 -9.50
CA ALA A 156 -28.65 -10.40 -8.37
C ALA A 156 -28.78 -11.06 -6.98
N VAL A 157 -29.74 -11.96 -6.79
CA VAL A 157 -30.04 -12.63 -5.49
C VAL A 157 -29.01 -13.71 -5.14
N SER A 158 -28.35 -14.34 -6.09
CA SER A 158 -27.37 -15.41 -5.81
C SER A 158 -25.93 -14.91 -5.62
N TYR A 159 -25.67 -13.64 -5.80
CA TYR A 159 -24.37 -13.02 -5.59
C TYR A 159 -23.84 -13.18 -4.15
N THR A 160 -24.74 -13.22 -3.18
CA THR A 160 -24.44 -13.39 -1.77
C THR A 160 -23.96 -14.81 -1.42
N HIS A 161 -24.38 -15.82 -2.14
CA HIS A 161 -24.02 -17.21 -1.88
C HIS A 161 -22.60 -17.56 -2.35
N LEU A 162 -22.11 -16.96 -3.45
CA LEU A 162 -20.74 -17.15 -3.92
C LEU A 162 -19.70 -16.56 -2.94
N ARG A 163 -20.03 -15.46 -2.27
CA ARG A 163 -19.16 -14.86 -1.22
C ARG A 163 -19.00 -15.74 0.01
N ALA A 164 -20.04 -16.52 0.37
CA ALA A 164 -20.04 -17.32 1.59
C ALA A 164 -19.14 -18.57 1.50
N HIS A 165 -18.83 -19.04 0.30
CA HIS A 165 -17.99 -20.23 0.08
C HIS A 165 -16.47 -19.95 0.09
N GLU A 166 -16.04 -18.70 0.01
CA GLU A 166 -14.61 -18.33 -0.01
C GLU A 166 -14.08 -17.87 1.37
N THR A 167 -14.93 -17.85 2.39
CA THR A 167 -14.55 -17.43 3.77
C THR A 167 -14.33 -18.60 4.74
N VAL A 168 -14.11 -19.82 4.23
CA VAL A 168 -13.76 -20.99 5.07
C VAL A 168 -12.35 -21.47 4.76
#